data_24e656f76c7b105ef080675e91bc5c89
#
_entry.id   24e656f76c7b105ef080675e91bc5c89
#
_cell.length_a   1.000
_cell.length_b   1.000
_cell.length_c   1.000
_cell.angle_alpha   90.00
_cell.angle_beta   90.00
_cell.angle_gamma   90.00
#
_symmetry.space_group_name_H-M   'P 1'
#
loop_
_entity.id
_entity.type
_entity.pdbx_description
1 polymer ?
#
loop_
_entity_poly.entity_id
_entity_poly.type
_entity_poly.pdbx_seq_one_letter_code
_entity_poly.pdbx_strand_id
1 'polypeptide(L)'
;CIRDRSTSTADDVMKYLCGEKMFDISDEYDKAEQIKIAMVRYNLSLNRFQKYISTKIASNVSEETVAAIYEAQAELKGVTVSEETVRVYNDSVYFAHILGYTGTISEDQLAELNSDGGSYISSDVVGKSGIEKEMESYLQGTKGKSTIFVDNTGRILENVSKTDAKAGNDVYLTLDAKLQKAGYTILEQKLAGILYSKIVNYDVTPSEDMKTIPIPVKDVYYQIINNNVVDLNKFGLESASD
;
A
#
# COMPACT_ATOMS: atom_id res chain seq x y z
N CYS A 1 -21.99 -1.58 -14.51
CA CYS A 1 -21.19 -2.26 -13.49
C CYS A 1 -21.48 -1.79 -12.07
N ILE A 2 -21.89 -0.52 -11.84
CA ILE A 2 -22.26 -0.06 -10.49
C ILE A 2 -23.62 -0.62 -10.03
N ARG A 3 -24.50 -0.98 -10.95
CA ARG A 3 -25.83 -1.53 -10.64
C ARG A 3 -25.80 -2.90 -9.97
N ASP A 4 -24.75 -3.69 -10.22
CA ASP A 4 -24.73 -5.10 -9.82
C ASP A 4 -23.88 -5.39 -8.58
N ARG A 5 -23.32 -4.35 -7.94
CA ARG A 5 -22.44 -4.50 -6.76
C ARG A 5 -23.09 -5.22 -5.58
N SER A 6 -24.40 -5.11 -5.44
CA SER A 6 -25.15 -5.72 -4.33
C SER A 6 -25.64 -7.14 -4.62
N THR A 7 -25.59 -7.58 -5.89
CA THR A 7 -26.15 -8.84 -6.34
C THR A 7 -25.16 -9.79 -7.00
N SER A 8 -23.97 -9.28 -7.42
CA SER A 8 -22.96 -10.08 -8.09
C SER A 8 -22.08 -10.82 -7.08
N THR A 9 -21.88 -12.10 -7.32
CA THR A 9 -20.90 -12.90 -6.55
C THR A 9 -19.47 -12.62 -7.03
N ALA A 10 -18.47 -13.01 -6.24
CA ALA A 10 -17.05 -12.91 -6.65
C ALA A 10 -16.78 -13.71 -7.94
N ASP A 11 -17.42 -14.87 -8.10
CA ASP A 11 -17.30 -15.69 -9.31
C ASP A 11 -17.90 -15.00 -10.54
N ASP A 12 -19.02 -14.29 -10.42
CA ASP A 12 -19.61 -13.51 -11.53
C ASP A 12 -18.69 -12.38 -11.97
N VAL A 13 -18.06 -11.70 -11.02
CA VAL A 13 -17.10 -10.63 -11.30
C VAL A 13 -15.86 -11.20 -12.01
N MET A 14 -15.33 -12.32 -11.53
CA MET A 14 -14.20 -12.99 -12.18
C MET A 14 -14.52 -13.43 -13.60
N LYS A 15 -15.67 -14.06 -13.80
CA LYS A 15 -16.12 -14.48 -15.14
C LYS A 15 -16.27 -13.28 -16.10
N TYR A 16 -16.73 -12.15 -15.59
CA TYR A 16 -16.81 -10.92 -16.40
C TYR A 16 -15.41 -10.38 -16.75
N LEU A 17 -14.50 -10.35 -15.77
CA LEU A 17 -13.12 -9.85 -15.97
C LEU A 17 -12.32 -10.76 -16.92
N CYS A 18 -12.48 -12.08 -16.83
CA CYS A 18 -11.80 -13.04 -17.71
C CYS A 18 -12.36 -13.07 -19.12
N GLY A 19 -13.61 -12.58 -19.34
CA GLY A 19 -14.26 -12.64 -20.65
C GLY A 19 -13.56 -11.83 -21.74
N GLU A 20 -13.79 -12.21 -23.00
CA GLU A 20 -13.21 -11.60 -24.22
C GLU A 20 -13.41 -10.07 -24.30
N LYS A 21 -14.52 -9.55 -23.76
CA LYS A 21 -14.84 -8.10 -23.78
C LYS A 21 -14.02 -7.28 -22.80
N MET A 22 -13.40 -7.92 -21.81
CA MET A 22 -12.59 -7.25 -20.80
C MET A 22 -11.11 -7.62 -20.95
N PHE A 23 -10.66 -8.69 -20.34
CA PHE A 23 -9.26 -9.02 -20.30
C PHE A 23 -8.88 -10.29 -21.08
N ASP A 24 -9.83 -11.01 -21.61
CA ASP A 24 -9.60 -12.20 -22.46
C ASP A 24 -8.57 -13.17 -21.85
N ILE A 25 -8.88 -13.66 -20.64
CA ILE A 25 -8.00 -14.55 -19.88
C ILE A 25 -8.46 -15.99 -20.08
N SER A 26 -7.57 -16.89 -20.49
CA SER A 26 -7.87 -18.30 -20.73
C SER A 26 -8.35 -19.01 -19.47
N ASP A 27 -9.32 -19.91 -19.63
CA ASP A 27 -9.82 -20.79 -18.57
C ASP A 27 -8.82 -21.91 -18.20
N GLU A 28 -7.71 -22.04 -18.95
CA GLU A 28 -6.63 -22.99 -18.64
C GLU A 28 -5.87 -22.63 -17.36
N TYR A 29 -5.87 -21.35 -17.00
CA TYR A 29 -5.23 -20.87 -15.77
C TYR A 29 -6.10 -21.15 -14.54
N ASP A 30 -5.46 -21.45 -13.42
CA ASP A 30 -6.18 -21.57 -12.16
C ASP A 30 -6.74 -20.20 -11.70
N LYS A 31 -7.68 -20.21 -10.73
CA LYS A 31 -8.32 -18.97 -10.26
C LYS A 31 -7.32 -17.96 -9.70
N ALA A 32 -6.24 -18.39 -9.05
CA ALA A 32 -5.24 -17.50 -8.49
C ALA A 32 -4.39 -16.85 -9.59
N GLU A 33 -4.05 -17.59 -10.63
CA GLU A 33 -3.36 -17.09 -11.82
C GLU A 33 -4.25 -16.11 -12.59
N GLN A 34 -5.53 -16.46 -12.81
CA GLN A 34 -6.50 -15.58 -13.46
C GLN A 34 -6.61 -14.22 -12.74
N ILE A 35 -6.64 -14.22 -11.40
CA ILE A 35 -6.66 -12.98 -10.62
C ILE A 35 -5.40 -12.15 -10.85
N LYS A 36 -4.21 -12.77 -10.81
CA LYS A 36 -2.94 -12.08 -11.03
C LYS A 36 -2.88 -11.46 -12.44
N ILE A 37 -3.28 -12.21 -13.46
CA ILE A 37 -3.33 -11.72 -14.84
C ILE A 37 -4.33 -10.57 -14.96
N ALA A 38 -5.53 -10.71 -14.37
CA ALA A 38 -6.54 -9.67 -14.36
C ALA A 38 -6.04 -8.38 -13.71
N MET A 39 -5.34 -8.46 -12.57
CA MET A 39 -4.74 -7.31 -11.89
C MET A 39 -3.71 -6.59 -12.76
N VAL A 40 -2.82 -7.33 -13.43
CA VAL A 40 -1.82 -6.75 -14.34
C VAL A 40 -2.52 -6.04 -15.51
N ARG A 41 -3.46 -6.72 -16.18
CA ARG A 41 -4.19 -6.14 -17.32
C ARG A 41 -5.05 -4.95 -16.92
N TYR A 42 -5.64 -4.96 -15.71
CA TYR A 42 -6.36 -3.83 -15.15
C TYR A 42 -5.43 -2.62 -14.96
N ASN A 43 -4.27 -2.80 -14.32
CA ASN A 43 -3.30 -1.73 -14.11
C ASN A 43 -2.81 -1.13 -15.45
N LEU A 44 -2.53 -1.98 -16.42
CA LEU A 44 -2.17 -1.53 -17.78
C LEU A 44 -3.31 -0.75 -18.44
N SER A 45 -4.57 -1.13 -18.20
CA SER A 45 -5.74 -0.44 -18.76
C SER A 45 -5.94 0.98 -18.25
N LEU A 46 -5.45 1.28 -17.05
CA LEU A 46 -5.50 2.64 -16.48
C LEU A 46 -4.66 3.63 -17.30
N ASN A 47 -3.54 3.16 -17.87
CA ASN A 47 -2.61 3.96 -18.66
C ASN A 47 -2.80 3.80 -20.18
N ARG A 48 -3.95 3.29 -20.64
CA ARG A 48 -4.20 2.98 -22.06
C ARG A 48 -4.04 4.15 -23.04
N PHE A 49 -4.19 5.37 -22.56
CA PHE A 49 -4.02 6.60 -23.37
C PHE A 49 -2.59 7.13 -23.38
N GLN A 50 -1.75 6.64 -22.47
CA GLN A 50 -0.35 7.06 -22.26
C GLN A 50 0.55 5.83 -22.27
N LYS A 51 0.59 5.10 -23.38
CA LYS A 51 1.30 3.82 -23.53
C LYS A 51 2.81 3.89 -23.30
N TYR A 52 3.39 5.09 -23.34
CA TYR A 52 4.79 5.36 -23.03
C TYR A 52 5.09 5.45 -21.53
N ILE A 53 4.07 5.54 -20.68
CA ILE A 53 4.25 5.53 -19.24
C ILE A 53 4.32 4.07 -18.77
N SER A 54 5.40 3.74 -18.08
CA SER A 54 5.56 2.40 -17.48
C SER A 54 4.55 2.19 -16.36
N THR A 55 3.95 1.02 -16.35
CA THR A 55 3.06 0.60 -15.26
C THR A 55 3.83 -0.33 -14.33
N LYS A 56 3.92 0.03 -13.06
CA LYS A 56 4.56 -0.82 -12.05
C LYS A 56 3.71 -2.06 -11.79
N ILE A 57 4.27 -3.23 -12.04
CA ILE A 57 3.61 -4.53 -11.86
C ILE A 57 3.99 -5.15 -10.52
N ALA A 58 5.27 -5.09 -10.15
CA ALA A 58 5.80 -5.61 -8.90
C ALA A 58 6.88 -4.68 -8.35
N SER A 59 7.09 -4.72 -7.06
CA SER A 59 8.17 -4.00 -6.36
C SER A 59 8.87 -4.94 -5.39
N ASN A 60 10.09 -4.59 -5.01
CA ASN A 60 10.90 -5.37 -4.08
C ASN A 60 11.11 -6.84 -4.55
N VAL A 61 11.36 -7.00 -5.84
CA VAL A 61 11.64 -8.32 -6.44
C VAL A 61 13.05 -8.78 -6.09
N SER A 62 13.26 -10.10 -5.93
CA SER A 62 14.58 -10.66 -5.63
C SER A 62 15.53 -10.53 -6.81
N GLU A 63 16.85 -10.56 -6.54
CA GLU A 63 17.88 -10.55 -7.59
C GLU A 63 17.73 -11.73 -8.55
N GLU A 64 17.31 -12.90 -8.05
CA GLU A 64 17.03 -14.08 -8.88
C GLU A 64 15.88 -13.81 -9.87
N THR A 65 14.82 -13.15 -9.41
CA THR A 65 13.68 -12.74 -10.28
C THR A 65 14.14 -11.74 -11.33
N VAL A 66 14.99 -10.79 -10.95
CA VAL A 66 15.58 -9.81 -11.88
C VAL A 66 16.41 -10.52 -12.94
N ALA A 67 17.27 -11.48 -12.56
CA ALA A 67 18.06 -12.27 -13.48
C ALA A 67 17.18 -13.07 -14.45
N ALA A 68 16.13 -13.72 -13.94
CA ALA A 68 15.18 -14.47 -14.77
C ALA A 68 14.44 -13.57 -15.78
N ILE A 69 14.09 -12.34 -15.39
CA ILE A 69 13.47 -11.36 -16.32
C ILE A 69 14.43 -10.97 -17.42
N TYR A 70 15.71 -10.74 -17.11
CA TYR A 70 16.72 -10.42 -18.13
C TYR A 70 16.99 -11.60 -19.08
N GLU A 71 17.03 -12.83 -18.58
CA GLU A 71 17.16 -14.03 -19.41
C GLU A 71 15.97 -14.21 -20.36
N ALA A 72 14.76 -13.96 -19.87
CA ALA A 72 13.52 -14.09 -20.65
C ALA A 72 13.16 -12.82 -21.44
N GLN A 73 14.02 -11.82 -21.55
CA GLN A 73 13.71 -10.52 -22.15
C GLN A 73 13.28 -10.61 -23.62
N ALA A 74 13.73 -11.62 -24.35
CA ALA A 74 13.30 -11.86 -25.73
C ALA A 74 11.81 -12.21 -25.84
N GLU A 75 11.27 -12.88 -24.81
CA GLU A 75 9.86 -13.29 -24.70
C GLU A 75 9.04 -12.21 -24.01
N LEU A 76 9.59 -11.56 -22.98
CA LEU A 76 8.95 -10.51 -22.17
C LEU A 76 9.10 -9.11 -22.79
N LYS A 77 8.65 -8.96 -24.03
CA LYS A 77 8.72 -7.67 -24.74
C LYS A 77 7.95 -6.57 -24.00
N GLY A 78 8.63 -5.49 -23.68
CA GLY A 78 8.04 -4.34 -22.99
C GLY A 78 8.09 -4.43 -21.45
N VAL A 79 8.66 -5.49 -20.90
CA VAL A 79 8.96 -5.57 -19.46
C VAL A 79 10.37 -5.02 -19.21
N THR A 80 10.49 -4.13 -18.22
CA THR A 80 11.76 -3.53 -17.82
C THR A 80 11.90 -3.57 -16.31
N VAL A 81 13.13 -3.69 -15.85
CA VAL A 81 13.48 -3.56 -14.43
C VAL A 81 14.07 -2.17 -14.21
N SER A 82 13.65 -1.50 -13.17
CA SER A 82 14.17 -0.19 -12.77
C SER A 82 14.43 -0.16 -11.28
N GLU A 83 15.48 0.55 -10.88
CA GLU A 83 15.75 0.85 -9.49
C GLU A 83 14.96 2.09 -9.08
N GLU A 84 14.31 2.02 -7.92
CA GLU A 84 13.59 3.14 -7.33
C GLU A 84 14.02 3.32 -5.88
N THR A 85 14.06 4.56 -5.43
CA THR A 85 14.26 4.90 -4.03
C THR A 85 12.92 4.87 -3.30
N VAL A 86 12.90 4.23 -2.14
CA VAL A 86 11.70 4.13 -1.30
C VAL A 86 11.96 4.71 0.09
N ARG A 87 10.92 5.20 0.74
CA ARG A 87 10.98 5.60 2.15
C ARG A 87 11.14 4.35 3.02
N VAL A 88 12.11 4.38 3.90
CA VAL A 88 12.33 3.33 4.91
C VAL A 88 12.14 3.94 6.29
N TYR A 89 11.27 3.34 7.08
CA TYR A 89 10.94 3.81 8.42
C TYR A 89 11.41 2.80 9.45
N ASN A 90 12.48 3.13 10.13
CA ASN A 90 12.99 2.29 11.21
C ASN A 90 12.00 2.33 12.39
N ASP A 91 11.63 1.13 12.89
CA ASP A 91 10.75 1.00 14.06
C ASP A 91 9.39 1.73 13.94
N SER A 92 8.82 1.79 12.73
CA SER A 92 7.65 2.59 12.37
C SER A 92 6.46 2.45 13.31
N VAL A 93 6.22 1.25 13.87
CA VAL A 93 5.14 0.98 14.82
C VAL A 93 5.18 1.90 16.04
N TYR A 94 6.38 2.19 16.55
CA TYR A 94 6.58 3.02 17.75
C TYR A 94 6.62 4.52 17.45
N PHE A 95 6.87 4.89 16.20
CA PHE A 95 7.10 6.28 15.81
C PHE A 95 6.10 6.82 14.79
N ALA A 96 5.10 6.05 14.37
CA ALA A 96 4.16 6.43 13.32
C ALA A 96 3.50 7.81 13.54
N HIS A 97 3.15 8.13 14.78
CA HIS A 97 2.52 9.39 15.17
C HIS A 97 3.47 10.61 15.07
N ILE A 98 4.79 10.39 15.09
CA ILE A 98 5.82 11.41 14.94
C ILE A 98 6.25 11.51 13.47
N LEU A 99 6.51 10.38 12.85
CA LEU A 99 6.96 10.30 11.45
C LEU A 99 5.90 10.81 10.49
N GLY A 100 4.64 10.46 10.75
CA GLY A 100 3.54 10.78 9.85
C GLY A 100 3.43 9.75 8.72
N TYR A 101 2.90 10.19 7.59
CA TYR A 101 2.70 9.35 6.42
C TYR A 101 2.81 10.15 5.12
N THR A 102 3.04 9.45 4.02
CA THR A 102 3.07 10.00 2.67
C THR A 102 1.79 9.68 1.92
N GLY A 103 1.42 10.53 0.97
CA GLY A 103 0.24 10.33 0.12
C GLY A 103 0.30 11.20 -1.12
N THR A 104 -0.59 10.96 -2.07
CA THR A 104 -0.67 11.76 -3.30
C THR A 104 -0.88 13.23 -2.97
N ILE A 105 -0.13 14.10 -3.66
CA ILE A 105 -0.19 15.54 -3.46
C ILE A 105 -1.60 16.09 -3.74
N SER A 106 -2.08 17.00 -2.88
CA SER A 106 -3.34 17.72 -3.13
C SER A 106 -3.06 19.01 -3.96
N GLU A 107 -4.12 19.58 -4.55
CA GLU A 107 -3.99 20.81 -5.33
C GLU A 107 -3.40 21.98 -4.51
N ASP A 108 -3.84 22.09 -3.25
CA ASP A 108 -3.32 23.14 -2.35
C ASP A 108 -1.84 22.94 -2.04
N GLN A 109 -1.43 21.71 -1.71
CA GLN A 109 -0.01 21.37 -1.47
C GLN A 109 0.84 21.55 -2.73
N LEU A 110 0.28 21.23 -3.91
CA LEU A 110 0.96 21.42 -5.19
C LEU A 110 1.26 22.91 -5.44
N ALA A 111 0.30 23.78 -5.15
CA ALA A 111 0.46 25.21 -5.27
C ALA A 111 1.49 25.75 -4.25
N GLU A 112 1.41 25.33 -3.00
CA GLU A 112 2.31 25.71 -1.92
C GLU A 112 3.76 25.33 -2.23
N LEU A 113 4.03 24.03 -2.47
CA LEU A 113 5.38 23.51 -2.69
C LEU A 113 6.02 24.03 -3.98
N ASN A 114 5.24 24.33 -5.02
CA ASN A 114 5.76 24.92 -6.25
C ASN A 114 5.98 26.45 -6.13
N SER A 115 5.28 27.14 -5.24
CA SER A 115 5.56 28.55 -4.96
C SER A 115 6.94 28.75 -4.32
N ASP A 116 7.39 27.76 -3.57
CA ASP A 116 8.71 27.73 -2.93
C ASP A 116 9.84 27.21 -3.84
N GLY A 117 9.58 27.12 -5.14
CA GLY A 117 10.55 26.69 -6.15
C GLY A 117 10.64 25.18 -6.36
N GLY A 118 9.70 24.42 -5.85
CA GLY A 118 9.57 23.00 -6.11
C GLY A 118 9.19 22.67 -7.56
N SER A 119 9.36 21.43 -7.96
CA SER A 119 8.98 20.90 -9.29
C SER A 119 8.03 19.70 -9.15
N TYR A 120 6.98 19.88 -8.35
CA TYR A 120 6.00 18.86 -8.07
C TYR A 120 4.94 18.77 -9.17
N ILE A 121 4.43 17.57 -9.39
CA ILE A 121 3.33 17.29 -10.31
C ILE A 121 2.20 16.57 -9.55
N SER A 122 1.01 16.58 -10.10
CA SER A 122 -0.20 16.04 -9.45
C SER A 122 -0.16 14.54 -9.11
N SER A 123 0.76 13.80 -9.73
CA SER A 123 0.98 12.37 -9.44
C SER A 123 2.01 12.09 -8.35
N ASP A 124 2.66 13.12 -7.82
CA ASP A 124 3.68 12.95 -6.80
C ASP A 124 3.11 12.50 -5.47
N VAL A 125 3.92 11.75 -4.74
CA VAL A 125 3.66 11.35 -3.37
C VAL A 125 4.52 12.21 -2.46
N VAL A 126 3.87 12.90 -1.51
CA VAL A 126 4.50 13.86 -0.59
C VAL A 126 4.11 13.57 0.85
N GLY A 127 4.84 14.10 1.80
CA GLY A 127 4.50 14.04 3.21
C GLY A 127 3.17 14.73 3.52
N LYS A 128 2.31 14.04 4.28
CA LYS A 128 0.99 14.56 4.66
C LYS A 128 0.93 15.06 6.09
N SER A 129 1.74 14.50 6.95
CA SER A 129 1.78 14.88 8.37
C SER A 129 3.15 14.58 8.99
N GLY A 130 3.38 15.08 10.20
CA GLY A 130 4.57 14.80 10.99
C GLY A 130 5.88 15.21 10.32
N ILE A 131 6.92 14.47 10.61
CA ILE A 131 8.27 14.71 10.05
C ILE A 131 8.29 14.60 8.53
N GLU A 132 7.51 13.67 7.96
CA GLU A 132 7.41 13.53 6.50
C GLU A 132 6.96 14.84 5.84
N LYS A 133 6.00 15.54 6.41
CA LYS A 133 5.54 16.83 5.89
C LYS A 133 6.57 17.95 6.09
N GLU A 134 7.11 18.07 7.30
CA GLU A 134 8.02 19.18 7.65
C GLU A 134 9.37 19.06 6.94
N MET A 135 9.82 17.84 6.67
CA MET A 135 11.11 17.56 6.03
C MET A 135 10.99 17.13 4.56
N GLU A 136 9.83 17.33 3.93
CA GLU A 136 9.58 16.94 2.54
C GLU A 136 10.69 17.42 1.59
N SER A 137 11.09 18.67 1.68
CA SER A 137 12.13 19.26 0.81
C SER A 137 13.51 18.58 0.94
N TYR A 138 13.81 17.97 2.10
CA TYR A 138 15.06 17.24 2.33
C TYR A 138 14.94 15.77 1.92
N LEU A 139 13.76 15.19 2.09
CA LEU A 139 13.48 13.78 1.90
C LEU A 139 13.19 13.42 0.45
N GLN A 140 12.65 14.35 -0.38
CA GLN A 140 12.17 14.05 -1.73
C GLN A 140 13.28 13.65 -2.71
N GLY A 141 14.49 14.21 -2.56
CA GLY A 141 15.57 14.03 -3.52
C GLY A 141 15.34 14.78 -4.84
N THR A 142 15.94 14.28 -5.91
CA THR A 142 15.84 14.89 -7.24
C THR A 142 15.26 13.90 -8.23
N LYS A 143 14.21 14.30 -8.94
CA LYS A 143 13.55 13.45 -9.94
C LYS A 143 14.46 13.17 -11.12
N GLY A 144 14.43 11.91 -11.57
CA GLY A 144 14.97 11.56 -12.88
C GLY A 144 14.10 12.13 -14.00
N LYS A 145 14.72 12.39 -15.14
CA LYS A 145 14.04 12.88 -16.33
C LYS A 145 14.52 12.13 -17.56
N SER A 146 13.58 11.65 -18.36
CA SER A 146 13.87 11.04 -19.65
C SER A 146 13.14 11.78 -20.75
N THR A 147 13.85 12.16 -21.81
CA THR A 147 13.27 12.75 -23.02
C THR A 147 13.29 11.69 -24.11
N ILE A 148 12.10 11.34 -24.61
CA ILE A 148 11.92 10.25 -25.58
C ILE A 148 11.19 10.79 -26.82
N PHE A 149 11.50 10.24 -28.00
CA PHE A 149 10.68 10.36 -29.20
C PHE A 149 9.73 9.17 -29.25
N VAL A 150 8.47 9.44 -29.50
CA VAL A 150 7.42 8.43 -29.69
C VAL A 150 6.76 8.59 -31.05
N ASP A 151 6.30 7.47 -31.62
CA ASP A 151 5.47 7.51 -32.84
C ASP A 151 4.01 7.87 -32.51
N ASN A 152 3.17 7.96 -33.54
CA ASN A 152 1.75 8.24 -33.42
C ASN A 152 0.95 7.16 -32.66
N THR A 153 1.54 6.00 -32.42
CA THR A 153 0.95 4.89 -31.65
C THR A 153 1.44 4.85 -30.20
N GLY A 154 2.33 5.78 -29.80
CA GLY A 154 2.95 5.85 -28.48
C GLY A 154 4.12 4.88 -28.26
N ARG A 155 4.69 4.32 -29.34
CA ARG A 155 5.87 3.46 -29.26
C ARG A 155 7.13 4.33 -29.20
N ILE A 156 8.01 4.03 -28.27
CA ILE A 156 9.31 4.73 -28.13
C ILE A 156 10.19 4.41 -29.33
N LEU A 157 10.60 5.44 -30.04
CA LEU A 157 11.52 5.36 -31.18
C LEU A 157 12.96 5.57 -30.72
N GLU A 158 13.20 6.58 -29.88
CA GLU A 158 14.53 6.97 -29.45
C GLU A 158 14.51 7.58 -28.05
N ASN A 159 15.55 7.34 -27.29
CA ASN A 159 15.82 7.99 -26.01
C ASN A 159 16.86 9.09 -26.21
N VAL A 160 16.42 10.34 -26.20
CA VAL A 160 17.28 11.50 -26.51
C VAL A 160 18.20 11.84 -25.34
N SER A 161 17.65 11.83 -24.13
CA SER A 161 18.41 12.10 -22.91
C SER A 161 17.78 11.41 -21.72
N LYS A 162 18.60 10.98 -20.79
CA LYS A 162 18.19 10.41 -19.52
C LYS A 162 19.03 11.01 -18.40
N THR A 163 18.37 11.50 -17.35
CA THR A 163 18.99 11.88 -16.09
C THR A 163 18.41 10.98 -15.02
N ASP A 164 19.25 10.29 -14.29
CA ASP A 164 18.79 9.37 -13.25
C ASP A 164 18.30 10.14 -12.01
N ALA A 165 17.33 9.57 -11.32
CA ALA A 165 16.85 10.09 -10.05
C ALA A 165 17.94 9.97 -8.98
N LYS A 166 17.95 10.94 -8.05
CA LYS A 166 18.83 10.90 -6.86
C LYS A 166 17.97 10.80 -5.61
N ALA A 167 18.32 9.88 -4.71
CA ALA A 167 17.68 9.77 -3.42
C ALA A 167 17.77 11.09 -2.63
N GLY A 168 16.78 11.33 -1.80
CA GLY A 168 16.83 12.41 -0.81
C GLY A 168 17.78 12.08 0.34
N ASN A 169 17.80 12.98 1.31
CA ASN A 169 18.64 12.82 2.50
C ASN A 169 17.94 11.96 3.56
N ASP A 170 18.74 11.36 4.44
CA ASP A 170 18.24 10.73 5.64
C ASP A 170 17.97 11.79 6.72
N VAL A 171 16.92 11.56 7.52
CA VAL A 171 16.60 12.41 8.66
C VAL A 171 16.80 11.63 9.96
N TYR A 172 17.64 12.15 10.83
CA TYR A 172 17.92 11.58 12.14
C TYR A 172 17.22 12.38 13.22
N LEU A 173 16.47 11.68 14.07
CA LEU A 173 15.77 12.29 15.20
C LEU A 173 16.58 12.14 16.48
N THR A 174 16.45 13.11 17.37
CA THR A 174 17.11 13.10 18.72
C THR A 174 16.35 12.27 19.74
N LEU A 175 15.32 11.53 19.33
CA LEU A 175 14.51 10.70 20.21
C LEU A 175 15.23 9.41 20.59
N ASP A 176 15.15 9.05 21.87
CA ASP A 176 15.66 7.76 22.33
C ASP A 176 14.68 6.65 21.96
N ALA A 177 15.07 5.83 20.97
CA ALA A 177 14.25 4.73 20.47
C ALA A 177 13.94 3.67 21.53
N LYS A 178 14.87 3.42 22.47
CA LYS A 178 14.65 2.44 23.54
C LYS A 178 13.61 2.95 24.55
N LEU A 179 13.70 4.21 24.90
CA LEU A 179 12.71 4.85 25.79
C LEU A 179 11.33 4.88 25.17
N GLN A 180 11.23 5.20 23.87
CA GLN A 180 9.96 5.21 23.15
C GLN A 180 9.32 3.81 23.11
N LYS A 181 10.11 2.78 22.79
CA LYS A 181 9.65 1.37 22.80
C LYS A 181 9.19 0.93 24.18
N ALA A 182 9.95 1.27 25.21
CA ALA A 182 9.58 0.95 26.60
C ALA A 182 8.27 1.65 27.00
N GLY A 183 8.12 2.93 26.65
CA GLY A 183 6.87 3.68 26.87
C GLY A 183 5.67 3.05 26.18
N TYR A 184 5.82 2.67 24.92
CA TYR A 184 4.79 1.98 24.16
C TYR A 184 4.38 0.67 24.85
N THR A 185 5.33 -0.18 25.21
CA THR A 185 5.07 -1.47 25.88
C THR A 185 4.36 -1.28 27.22
N ILE A 186 4.77 -0.30 28.02
CA ILE A 186 4.12 0.01 29.32
C ILE A 186 2.66 0.45 29.09
N LEU A 187 2.42 1.32 28.11
CA LEU A 187 1.08 1.78 27.77
C LEU A 187 0.19 0.62 27.29
N GLU A 188 0.71 -0.22 26.41
CA GLU A 188 0.00 -1.40 25.89
C GLU A 188 -0.39 -2.35 27.03
N GLN A 189 0.55 -2.69 27.91
CA GLN A 189 0.29 -3.55 29.08
C GLN A 189 -0.75 -2.93 30.03
N LYS A 190 -0.67 -1.62 30.26
CA LYS A 190 -1.64 -0.91 31.10
C LYS A 190 -3.03 -0.91 30.50
N LEU A 191 -3.15 -0.62 29.21
CA LEU A 191 -4.44 -0.63 28.50
C LEU A 191 -5.02 -2.05 28.47
N ALA A 192 -4.20 -3.06 28.17
CA ALA A 192 -4.65 -4.46 28.20
C ALA A 192 -5.15 -4.86 29.61
N GLY A 193 -4.44 -4.49 30.66
CA GLY A 193 -4.84 -4.77 32.04
C GLY A 193 -6.15 -4.07 32.43
N ILE A 194 -6.36 -2.82 32.00
CA ILE A 194 -7.61 -2.08 32.23
C ILE A 194 -8.76 -2.76 31.47
N LEU A 195 -8.57 -3.09 30.20
CA LEU A 195 -9.60 -3.77 29.41
C LEU A 195 -9.95 -5.13 30.00
N TYR A 196 -8.94 -5.94 30.32
CA TYR A 196 -9.14 -7.25 30.95
C TYR A 196 -9.95 -7.17 32.24
N SER A 197 -9.67 -6.19 33.08
CA SER A 197 -10.41 -6.00 34.35
C SER A 197 -11.89 -5.63 34.16
N LYS A 198 -12.28 -5.19 32.95
CA LYS A 198 -13.64 -4.79 32.61
C LYS A 198 -14.41 -5.83 31.81
N ILE A 199 -13.74 -6.88 31.31
CA ILE A 199 -14.40 -7.95 30.57
C ILE A 199 -15.26 -8.78 31.52
N VAL A 200 -16.52 -8.97 31.15
CA VAL A 200 -17.51 -9.73 31.91
C VAL A 200 -18.19 -10.77 31.02
N ASN A 201 -18.55 -11.91 31.61
CA ASN A 201 -19.22 -13.01 30.91
C ASN A 201 -20.76 -12.99 31.11
N TYR A 202 -21.33 -11.80 30.99
CA TYR A 202 -22.78 -11.59 31.00
C TYR A 202 -23.15 -10.39 30.14
N ASP A 203 -24.40 -10.33 29.71
CA ASP A 203 -24.92 -9.21 28.93
C ASP A 203 -25.08 -7.97 29.80
N VAL A 204 -24.61 -6.84 29.31
CA VAL A 204 -24.67 -5.55 29.99
C VAL A 204 -25.70 -4.66 29.29
N THR A 205 -26.65 -4.15 30.07
CA THR A 205 -27.51 -3.08 29.59
C THR A 205 -26.94 -1.74 30.08
N PRO A 206 -26.48 -0.87 29.17
CA PRO A 206 -25.96 0.44 29.57
C PRO A 206 -26.98 1.25 30.35
N SER A 207 -26.56 1.84 31.47
CA SER A 207 -27.38 2.81 32.20
C SER A 207 -26.57 4.10 32.46
N GLU A 208 -27.22 5.25 32.50
CA GLU A 208 -26.59 6.56 32.68
C GLU A 208 -25.82 6.69 34.00
N ASP A 209 -26.17 5.88 35.02
CA ASP A 209 -25.55 5.90 36.36
C ASP A 209 -24.31 5.01 36.47
N MET A 210 -23.89 4.31 35.40
CA MET A 210 -22.72 3.43 35.44
C MET A 210 -21.42 4.20 35.56
N LYS A 211 -20.75 4.10 36.70
CA LYS A 211 -19.40 4.65 36.93
C LYS A 211 -18.29 3.94 36.13
N THR A 212 -18.53 2.70 35.74
CA THR A 212 -17.62 1.89 34.92
C THR A 212 -18.45 1.15 33.90
N ILE A 213 -17.97 1.13 32.65
CA ILE A 213 -18.62 0.39 31.58
C ILE A 213 -17.98 -1.01 31.53
N PRO A 214 -18.68 -2.09 31.96
CA PRO A 214 -18.22 -3.45 31.76
C PRO A 214 -18.35 -3.81 30.27
N ILE A 215 -17.43 -4.63 29.78
CA ILE A 215 -17.34 -5.03 28.38
C ILE A 215 -17.76 -6.51 28.28
N PRO A 216 -18.92 -6.83 27.68
CA PRO A 216 -19.30 -8.22 27.45
C PRO A 216 -18.25 -8.95 26.61
N VAL A 217 -17.86 -10.14 27.01
CA VAL A 217 -16.86 -10.95 26.28
C VAL A 217 -17.24 -11.17 24.81
N LYS A 218 -18.52 -11.28 24.49
CA LYS A 218 -19.02 -11.38 23.12
C LYS A 218 -18.62 -10.19 22.25
N ASP A 219 -18.61 -8.98 22.79
CA ASP A 219 -18.25 -7.78 22.07
C ASP A 219 -16.75 -7.76 21.73
N VAL A 220 -15.93 -8.34 22.61
CA VAL A 220 -14.49 -8.54 22.32
C VAL A 220 -14.31 -9.49 21.13
N TYR A 221 -15.02 -10.62 21.10
CA TYR A 221 -14.96 -11.56 19.99
C TYR A 221 -15.45 -10.92 18.68
N TYR A 222 -16.55 -10.17 18.70
CA TYR A 222 -17.05 -9.48 17.52
C TYR A 222 -16.03 -8.46 16.99
N GLN A 223 -15.35 -7.71 17.86
CA GLN A 223 -14.33 -6.76 17.44
C GLN A 223 -13.10 -7.46 16.84
N ILE A 224 -12.66 -8.57 17.41
CA ILE A 224 -11.54 -9.37 16.88
C ILE A 224 -11.87 -9.89 15.47
N ILE A 225 -13.08 -10.38 15.26
CA ILE A 225 -13.56 -10.90 13.96
C ILE A 225 -13.71 -9.75 12.97
N ASN A 226 -14.37 -8.64 13.34
CA ASN A 226 -14.64 -7.50 12.45
C ASN A 226 -13.37 -6.78 11.99
N ASN A 227 -12.31 -6.82 12.79
CA ASN A 227 -11.01 -6.23 12.45
C ASN A 227 -10.06 -7.19 11.76
N ASN A 228 -10.52 -8.40 11.34
CA ASN A 228 -9.71 -9.43 10.70
C ASN A 228 -8.43 -9.82 11.48
N VAL A 229 -8.48 -9.73 12.81
CA VAL A 229 -7.36 -10.11 13.67
C VAL A 229 -7.24 -11.62 13.79
N VAL A 230 -8.35 -12.33 13.54
CA VAL A 230 -8.42 -13.79 13.61
C VAL A 230 -8.14 -14.39 12.23
N ASP A 231 -7.16 -15.27 12.17
CA ASP A 231 -6.89 -16.05 10.97
C ASP A 231 -7.91 -17.22 10.87
N LEU A 232 -8.94 -17.00 10.07
CA LEU A 232 -10.02 -17.98 9.87
C LEU A 232 -9.53 -19.33 9.31
N ASN A 233 -8.37 -19.35 8.63
CA ASN A 233 -7.81 -20.59 8.09
C ASN A 233 -7.28 -21.51 9.21
N LYS A 234 -7.02 -20.97 10.39
CA LYS A 234 -6.57 -21.74 11.55
C LYS A 234 -7.70 -22.30 12.39
N PHE A 235 -8.93 -21.84 12.20
CA PHE A 235 -10.08 -22.30 12.97
C PHE A 235 -10.45 -23.79 12.78
N GLY A 236 -10.00 -24.41 11.70
CA GLY A 236 -10.26 -25.82 11.42
C GLY A 236 -9.11 -26.78 11.79
N LEU A 237 -8.03 -26.26 12.36
CA LEU A 237 -6.90 -27.09 12.76
C LEU A 237 -7.08 -27.58 14.20
N GLU A 238 -7.51 -28.82 14.36
CA GLU A 238 -7.67 -29.49 15.68
C GLU A 238 -6.40 -29.60 16.51
N SER A 239 -5.25 -29.20 15.95
CA SER A 239 -3.94 -29.26 16.62
C SER A 239 -3.50 -27.92 17.20
N ALA A 240 -4.33 -26.89 17.23
CA ALA A 240 -4.05 -25.67 17.98
C ALA A 240 -4.09 -26.03 19.47
N SER A 241 -2.94 -26.38 20.02
CA SER A 241 -2.77 -26.47 21.48
C SER A 241 -3.03 -25.10 22.08
N ASP A 242 -3.79 -25.06 23.16
CA ASP A 242 -4.17 -23.93 23.99
C ASP A 242 -3.04 -22.92 24.25
#